data_14c0def3146775a7ebdf1d5eb326b890
#
_entry.id   14c0def3146775a7ebdf1d5eb326b890
#
_cell.length_a   1.000
_cell.length_b   1.000
_cell.length_c   1.000
_cell.angle_alpha   90.00
_cell.angle_beta   90.00
_cell.angle_gamma   90.00
#
_symmetry.space_group_name_H-M   'P 1'
#
loop_
_entity.id
_entity.type
_entity.pdbx_description
1 polymer ?
#
loop_
_entity_poly.entity_id
_entity_poly.type
_entity_poly.pdbx_seq_one_letter_code
_entity_poly.pdbx_strand_id
1 'polypeptide(L)'
;WEQTLKNAQKAKQLPALIYEETSRTVGMLRDLFNPSYENIYVNDGNVYDEVKNYVSIIAPEKVDVVKHYKGKLPIFDNFDITRQIKSGFGRTVSYKHGAYLIIEHTEALHVVDVNSGNRTRNKDGQEANALDVNLGAADELARQLRLRDMGGIIVVDFIDMKLAEDRQKLYEHMCENMKRDRARHNILPLSKFGLMQITRQRVRPVMDVKVDETC
;
A
#
# COMPACT_ATOMS: atom_id res chain seq x y z
N TRP A 1 12.13 20.80 -22.24
CA TRP A 1 11.49 21.60 -23.30
C TRP A 1 12.49 22.31 -24.20
N GLU A 2 13.51 23.01 -23.69
CA GLU A 2 14.52 23.68 -24.53
C GLU A 2 15.23 22.72 -25.48
N GLN A 3 15.60 21.52 -24.99
CA GLN A 3 16.22 20.49 -25.82
C GLN A 3 15.27 19.96 -26.90
N THR A 4 14.01 19.79 -26.55
CA THR A 4 12.94 19.36 -27.48
C THR A 4 12.73 20.38 -28.58
N LEU A 5 12.68 21.66 -28.25
CA LEU A 5 12.59 22.74 -29.23
C LEU A 5 13.81 22.80 -30.15
N LYS A 6 15.03 22.66 -29.60
CA LYS A 6 16.26 22.60 -30.40
C LYS A 6 16.27 21.40 -31.35
N ASN A 7 15.76 20.26 -30.93
CA ASN A 7 15.63 19.06 -31.76
C ASN A 7 14.59 19.27 -32.87
N ALA A 8 13.46 19.91 -32.55
CA ALA A 8 12.46 20.28 -33.56
C ALA A 8 13.01 21.18 -34.65
N GLN A 9 13.80 22.18 -34.29
CA GLN A 9 14.42 23.13 -35.22
C GLN A 9 15.51 22.47 -36.11
N LYS A 10 16.14 21.39 -35.62
CA LYS A 10 17.19 20.65 -36.38
C LYS A 10 16.64 19.53 -37.25
N ALA A 11 15.37 19.19 -37.14
CA ALA A 11 14.75 18.11 -37.90
C ALA A 11 14.70 18.51 -39.40
N LYS A 12 15.45 17.76 -40.22
CA LYS A 12 15.56 18.01 -41.69
C LYS A 12 14.48 17.29 -42.51
N GLN A 13 13.80 16.31 -41.89
CA GLN A 13 12.77 15.51 -42.56
C GLN A 13 11.50 15.48 -41.67
N LEU A 14 10.32 15.56 -42.27
CA LEU A 14 9.03 15.48 -41.61
C LEU A 14 8.27 14.25 -42.13
N PRO A 15 7.56 13.50 -41.29
CA PRO A 15 7.43 13.68 -39.82
C PRO A 15 8.69 13.22 -39.06
N ALA A 16 9.06 13.93 -37.99
CA ALA A 16 10.20 13.58 -37.13
C ALA A 16 9.70 13.41 -35.66
N LEU A 17 10.18 12.34 -34.99
CA LEU A 17 9.95 12.16 -33.54
C LEU A 17 10.77 13.20 -32.79
N ILE A 18 10.10 14.13 -32.14
CA ILE A 18 10.71 15.25 -31.43
C ILE A 18 10.78 15.00 -29.93
N TYR A 19 9.76 14.36 -29.40
CA TYR A 19 9.64 13.99 -28.00
C TYR A 19 8.90 12.64 -27.90
N GLU A 20 9.41 11.78 -27.07
CA GLU A 20 8.76 10.56 -26.62
C GLU A 20 8.59 10.66 -25.10
N GLU A 21 7.42 10.32 -24.62
CA GLU A 21 7.18 10.34 -23.17
C GLU A 21 8.10 9.34 -22.48
N THR A 22 8.64 9.75 -21.32
CA THR A 22 9.51 8.89 -20.52
C THR A 22 8.82 7.60 -20.15
N SER A 23 9.60 6.52 -20.03
CA SER A 23 9.07 5.21 -19.66
C SER A 23 8.24 5.28 -18.37
N ARG A 24 7.34 4.30 -18.21
CA ARG A 24 6.52 4.17 -17.00
C ARG A 24 7.36 4.16 -15.72
N THR A 25 8.57 3.58 -15.79
CA THR A 25 9.50 3.51 -14.65
C THR A 25 9.97 4.90 -14.22
N VAL A 26 10.38 5.73 -15.18
CA VAL A 26 10.79 7.12 -14.89
C VAL A 26 9.61 7.97 -14.43
N GLY A 27 8.44 7.77 -15.01
CA GLY A 27 7.21 8.42 -14.54
C GLY A 27 6.90 8.09 -13.07
N MET A 28 7.01 6.81 -12.68
CA MET A 28 6.85 6.39 -11.29
C MET A 28 7.91 7.00 -10.36
N LEU A 29 9.18 7.03 -10.79
CA LEU A 29 10.24 7.66 -10.00
C LEU A 29 9.98 9.15 -9.81
N ARG A 30 9.58 9.87 -10.84
CA ARG A 30 9.24 11.28 -10.75
C ARG A 30 8.20 11.55 -9.66
N ASP A 31 7.21 10.67 -9.53
CA ASP A 31 6.09 10.85 -8.60
C ASP A 31 6.42 10.35 -7.17
N LEU A 32 7.33 9.41 -7.03
CA LEU A 32 7.61 8.72 -5.77
C LEU A 32 8.97 9.09 -5.15
N PHE A 33 9.96 9.44 -5.97
CA PHE A 33 11.32 9.70 -5.49
C PHE A 33 11.37 10.87 -4.51
N ASN A 34 12.04 10.64 -3.40
CA ASN A 34 12.28 11.64 -2.36
C ASN A 34 13.64 11.40 -1.70
N PRO A 35 14.17 12.35 -0.91
CA PRO A 35 15.49 12.24 -0.28
C PRO A 35 15.68 11.05 0.68
N SER A 36 14.59 10.43 1.15
CA SER A 36 14.65 9.28 2.08
C SER A 36 15.01 7.95 1.40
N TYR A 37 15.08 7.91 0.06
CA TYR A 37 15.51 6.71 -0.66
C TYR A 37 16.98 6.45 -0.42
N GLU A 38 17.30 5.25 0.11
CA GLU A 38 18.66 4.77 0.35
C GLU A 38 19.16 3.87 -0.76
N ASN A 39 18.28 3.09 -1.38
CA ASN A 39 18.64 2.15 -2.44
C ASN A 39 17.50 1.99 -3.44
N ILE A 40 17.84 1.94 -4.73
CA ILE A 40 16.96 1.60 -5.84
C ILE A 40 17.64 0.47 -6.61
N TYR A 41 17.11 -0.74 -6.48
CA TYR A 41 17.65 -1.91 -7.17
C TYR A 41 16.92 -2.16 -8.47
N VAL A 42 17.65 -2.33 -9.56
CA VAL A 42 17.13 -2.61 -10.89
C VAL A 42 17.87 -3.81 -11.47
N ASN A 43 17.14 -4.80 -11.97
CA ASN A 43 17.71 -6.03 -12.53
C ASN A 43 17.84 -6.02 -14.07
N ASP A 44 17.10 -5.14 -14.76
CA ASP A 44 17.24 -4.95 -16.22
C ASP A 44 18.27 -3.85 -16.50
N GLY A 45 19.18 -4.12 -17.45
CA GLY A 45 20.28 -3.21 -17.78
C GLY A 45 19.80 -1.90 -18.40
N ASN A 46 18.82 -1.97 -19.31
CA ASN A 46 18.32 -0.78 -20.00
C ASN A 46 17.56 0.13 -19.03
N VAL A 47 16.71 -0.49 -18.19
CA VAL A 47 15.97 0.24 -17.14
C VAL A 47 16.93 0.82 -16.10
N TYR A 48 18.03 0.11 -15.77
CA TYR A 48 19.05 0.64 -14.87
C TYR A 48 19.68 1.92 -15.41
N ASP A 49 20.10 1.90 -16.68
CA ASP A 49 20.73 3.06 -17.32
C ASP A 49 19.75 4.25 -17.40
N GLU A 50 18.48 3.98 -17.74
CA GLU A 50 17.42 4.98 -17.78
C GLU A 50 17.16 5.62 -16.41
N VAL A 51 17.01 4.80 -15.37
CA VAL A 51 16.80 5.25 -13.98
C VAL A 51 18.00 6.04 -13.50
N LYS A 52 19.21 5.57 -13.76
CA LYS A 52 20.44 6.24 -13.34
C LYS A 52 20.60 7.59 -14.02
N ASN A 53 20.33 7.67 -15.33
CA ASN A 53 20.34 8.91 -16.08
C ASN A 53 19.32 9.90 -15.52
N TYR A 54 18.09 9.45 -15.25
CA TYR A 54 17.06 10.30 -14.67
C TYR A 54 17.47 10.85 -13.30
N VAL A 55 17.93 9.99 -12.38
CA VAL A 55 18.37 10.40 -11.04
C VAL A 55 19.57 11.35 -11.13
N SER A 56 20.49 11.17 -12.08
CA SER A 56 21.63 12.07 -12.27
C SER A 56 21.22 13.50 -12.66
N ILE A 57 20.06 13.66 -13.28
CA ILE A 57 19.51 14.97 -13.67
C ILE A 57 18.79 15.65 -12.50
N ILE A 58 17.98 14.89 -11.72
CA ILE A 58 17.14 15.48 -10.67
C ILE A 58 17.82 15.56 -9.31
N ALA A 59 18.75 14.65 -9.01
CA ALA A 59 19.45 14.53 -7.74
C ALA A 59 20.86 13.95 -7.98
N PRO A 60 21.80 14.73 -8.53
CA PRO A 60 23.16 14.25 -8.87
C PRO A 60 23.91 13.63 -7.68
N GLU A 61 23.66 14.15 -6.48
CA GLU A 61 24.26 13.67 -5.21
C GLU A 61 23.71 12.30 -4.77
N LYS A 62 22.63 11.84 -5.37
CA LYS A 62 21.95 10.56 -5.05
C LYS A 62 22.13 9.48 -6.12
N VAL A 63 22.98 9.68 -7.12
CA VAL A 63 23.18 8.69 -8.21
C VAL A 63 23.61 7.33 -7.68
N ASP A 64 24.38 7.29 -6.61
CA ASP A 64 24.91 6.06 -6.00
C ASP A 64 23.84 5.20 -5.31
N VAL A 65 22.62 5.74 -5.07
CA VAL A 65 21.51 4.94 -4.55
C VAL A 65 20.95 3.97 -5.61
N VAL A 66 21.20 4.24 -6.91
CA VAL A 66 20.76 3.37 -8.02
C VAL A 66 21.76 2.23 -8.19
N LYS A 67 21.31 1.01 -7.97
CA LYS A 67 22.16 -0.19 -7.98
C LYS A 67 21.66 -1.20 -9.00
N HIS A 68 22.56 -1.67 -9.86
CA HIS A 68 22.25 -2.77 -10.77
C HIS A 68 22.28 -4.10 -10.01
N TYR A 69 21.14 -4.75 -9.91
CA TYR A 69 21.03 -6.06 -9.28
C TYR A 69 21.47 -7.17 -10.25
N LYS A 70 22.51 -7.91 -9.88
CA LYS A 70 23.08 -9.02 -10.67
C LYS A 70 23.08 -10.34 -9.88
N GLY A 71 22.23 -10.47 -8.87
CA GLY A 71 22.11 -11.68 -8.06
C GLY A 71 21.57 -12.88 -8.85
N LYS A 72 21.84 -14.10 -8.36
CA LYS A 72 21.35 -15.33 -8.96
C LYS A 72 19.85 -15.58 -8.72
N LEU A 73 19.34 -15.11 -7.58
CA LEU A 73 17.92 -15.20 -7.23
C LEU A 73 17.12 -14.10 -7.93
N PRO A 74 15.84 -14.31 -8.26
CA PRO A 74 14.97 -13.22 -8.69
C PRO A 74 15.00 -12.07 -7.66
N ILE A 75 14.99 -10.83 -8.14
CA ILE A 75 15.16 -9.65 -7.28
C ILE A 75 14.13 -9.60 -6.14
N PHE A 76 12.87 -9.95 -6.40
CA PHE A 76 11.82 -9.95 -5.40
C PHE A 76 12.01 -11.05 -4.34
N ASP A 77 12.54 -12.20 -4.74
CA ASP A 77 12.83 -13.30 -3.80
C ASP A 77 14.04 -12.96 -2.92
N ASN A 78 15.06 -12.29 -3.48
CA ASN A 78 16.22 -11.85 -2.73
C ASN A 78 15.88 -10.86 -1.60
N PHE A 79 14.86 -10.02 -1.81
CA PHE A 79 14.37 -9.06 -0.82
C PHE A 79 13.09 -9.52 -0.09
N ASP A 80 12.73 -10.80 -0.20
CA ASP A 80 11.54 -11.41 0.42
C ASP A 80 10.20 -10.73 0.03
N ILE A 81 10.19 -9.99 -1.09
CA ILE A 81 9.00 -9.26 -1.54
C ILE A 81 7.93 -10.21 -2.06
N THR A 82 8.31 -11.29 -2.75
CA THR A 82 7.36 -12.31 -3.24
C THR A 82 6.54 -12.89 -2.10
N ARG A 83 7.18 -13.23 -0.96
CA ARG A 83 6.49 -13.74 0.23
C ARG A 83 5.58 -12.69 0.84
N GLN A 84 6.05 -11.44 0.94
CA GLN A 84 5.26 -10.32 1.47
C GLN A 84 4.02 -10.03 0.60
N ILE A 85 4.15 -10.11 -0.73
CA ILE A 85 3.02 -9.97 -1.65
C ILE A 85 2.00 -11.08 -1.39
N LYS A 86 2.44 -12.35 -1.38
CA LYS A 86 1.55 -13.50 -1.13
C LYS A 86 0.80 -13.37 0.19
N SER A 87 1.51 -13.06 1.28
CA SER A 87 0.90 -12.90 2.60
C SER A 87 0.03 -11.63 2.69
N GLY A 88 0.42 -10.56 2.03
CA GLY A 88 -0.29 -9.27 2.08
C GLY A 88 -1.57 -9.21 1.23
N PHE A 89 -1.74 -10.08 0.23
CA PHE A 89 -2.92 -10.11 -0.64
C PHE A 89 -3.84 -11.31 -0.40
N GLY A 90 -3.52 -12.19 0.55
CA GLY A 90 -4.39 -13.29 0.95
C GLY A 90 -5.70 -12.82 1.57
N ARG A 91 -6.70 -13.72 1.61
CA ARG A 91 -7.98 -13.48 2.28
C ARG A 91 -7.78 -13.21 3.78
N THR A 92 -6.86 -13.94 4.40
CA THR A 92 -6.50 -13.80 5.82
C THR A 92 -5.19 -13.04 5.95
N VAL A 93 -5.18 -12.01 6.77
CA VAL A 93 -4.01 -11.17 7.05
C VAL A 93 -3.72 -11.17 8.54
N SER A 94 -2.63 -11.83 8.93
CA SER A 94 -2.19 -11.86 10.32
C SER A 94 -1.47 -10.57 10.72
N TYR A 95 -1.69 -10.11 11.94
CA TYR A 95 -1.00 -8.98 12.55
C TYR A 95 -0.51 -9.31 13.96
N LYS A 96 -0.61 -8.45 14.94
CA LYS A 96 -0.02 -8.65 16.27
C LYS A 96 -0.52 -9.93 16.98
N HIS A 97 0.40 -10.70 17.56
CA HIS A 97 0.12 -11.77 18.54
C HIS A 97 -0.88 -12.85 18.07
N GLY A 98 -0.87 -13.17 16.78
CA GLY A 98 -1.74 -14.21 16.23
C GLY A 98 -3.17 -13.75 15.93
N ALA A 99 -3.50 -12.48 16.14
CA ALA A 99 -4.72 -11.88 15.65
C ALA A 99 -4.67 -11.70 14.13
N TYR A 100 -5.82 -11.73 13.47
CA TYR A 100 -5.88 -11.64 12.01
C TYR A 100 -7.17 -10.97 11.52
N LEU A 101 -7.08 -10.39 10.32
CA LEU A 101 -8.22 -9.87 9.56
C LEU A 101 -8.64 -10.91 8.53
N ILE A 102 -9.92 -11.07 8.30
CA ILE A 102 -10.49 -11.71 7.12
C ILE A 102 -11.03 -10.61 6.22
N ILE A 103 -10.52 -10.52 4.99
CA ILE A 103 -10.90 -9.49 4.03
C ILE A 103 -11.61 -10.16 2.86
N GLU A 104 -12.89 -9.82 2.67
CA GLU A 104 -13.73 -10.34 1.60
C GLU A 104 -14.23 -9.21 0.71
N HIS A 105 -14.34 -9.53 -0.58
CA HIS A 105 -14.89 -8.65 -1.59
C HIS A 105 -16.24 -9.19 -2.02
N THR A 106 -17.27 -8.38 -1.85
CA THR A 106 -18.60 -8.65 -2.41
C THR A 106 -18.80 -7.80 -3.67
N GLU A 107 -19.90 -7.99 -4.37
CA GLU A 107 -20.22 -7.20 -5.55
C GLU A 107 -20.32 -5.69 -5.25
N ALA A 108 -20.84 -5.32 -4.08
CA ALA A 108 -21.15 -3.93 -3.74
C ALA A 108 -20.20 -3.29 -2.73
N LEU A 109 -19.53 -4.08 -1.88
CA LEU A 109 -18.72 -3.56 -0.78
C LEU A 109 -17.61 -4.55 -0.36
N HIS A 110 -16.68 -4.06 0.42
CA HIS A 110 -15.68 -4.89 1.09
C HIS A 110 -16.09 -5.11 2.55
N VAL A 111 -15.91 -6.35 3.01
CA VAL A 111 -16.17 -6.71 4.41
C VAL A 111 -14.86 -7.14 5.05
N VAL A 112 -14.62 -6.65 6.26
CA VAL A 112 -13.45 -7.00 7.06
C VAL A 112 -13.90 -7.47 8.43
N ASP A 113 -13.55 -8.70 8.79
CA ASP A 113 -13.80 -9.30 10.09
C ASP A 113 -12.52 -9.35 10.92
N VAL A 114 -12.59 -8.94 12.18
CA VAL A 114 -11.46 -8.87 13.11
C VAL A 114 -11.48 -10.03 14.07
N ASN A 115 -10.42 -10.84 14.06
CA ASN A 115 -10.28 -12.02 14.89
C ASN A 115 -9.11 -11.91 15.87
N SER A 116 -9.35 -12.20 17.15
CA SER A 116 -8.31 -12.17 18.20
C SER A 116 -7.35 -13.37 18.18
N GLY A 117 -7.64 -14.41 17.38
CA GLY A 117 -6.85 -15.64 17.40
C GLY A 117 -6.94 -16.40 18.70
N ASN A 118 -5.89 -17.18 19.02
CA ASN A 118 -5.85 -18.07 20.21
C ASN A 118 -5.47 -17.33 21.50
N ARG A 119 -5.77 -16.04 21.66
CA ARG A 119 -5.48 -15.34 22.92
C ARG A 119 -6.30 -15.93 24.05
N THR A 120 -5.61 -16.36 25.11
CA THR A 120 -6.23 -16.91 26.34
C THR A 120 -7.11 -15.85 26.97
N ARG A 121 -8.39 -16.18 27.16
CA ARG A 121 -9.41 -15.31 27.76
C ARG A 121 -9.23 -15.25 29.28
N ASN A 122 -8.38 -14.37 29.77
CA ASN A 122 -8.43 -13.97 31.17
C ASN A 122 -9.61 -13.00 31.36
N LYS A 123 -10.58 -13.36 32.17
CA LYS A 123 -11.85 -12.62 32.32
C LYS A 123 -11.67 -11.16 32.74
N ASP A 124 -10.65 -10.83 33.55
CA ASP A 124 -10.40 -9.49 34.07
C ASP A 124 -9.69 -8.53 33.09
N GLY A 125 -9.19 -9.02 31.97
CA GLY A 125 -8.52 -8.23 30.93
C GLY A 125 -9.23 -8.25 29.57
N GLN A 126 -10.47 -8.76 29.50
CA GLN A 126 -11.13 -9.01 28.21
C GLN A 126 -11.35 -7.73 27.40
N GLU A 127 -11.74 -6.63 28.07
CA GLU A 127 -12.01 -5.35 27.39
C GLU A 127 -10.72 -4.65 26.97
N ALA A 128 -9.69 -4.61 27.82
CA ALA A 128 -8.37 -4.09 27.48
C ALA A 128 -7.73 -4.91 26.33
N ASN A 129 -7.95 -6.22 26.31
CA ASN A 129 -7.50 -7.08 25.24
C ASN A 129 -8.27 -6.84 23.93
N ALA A 130 -9.58 -6.59 23.98
CA ALA A 130 -10.38 -6.25 22.81
C ALA A 130 -9.93 -4.93 22.19
N LEU A 131 -9.68 -3.91 23.01
CA LEU A 131 -9.17 -2.62 22.54
C LEU A 131 -7.78 -2.78 21.87
N ASP A 132 -6.83 -3.48 22.50
CA ASP A 132 -5.48 -3.67 21.93
C ASP A 132 -5.52 -4.44 20.61
N VAL A 133 -6.37 -5.48 20.50
CA VAL A 133 -6.58 -6.22 19.25
C VAL A 133 -7.18 -5.29 18.18
N ASN A 134 -8.20 -4.52 18.53
CA ASN A 134 -8.87 -3.61 17.60
C ASN A 134 -7.96 -2.46 17.13
N LEU A 135 -7.11 -1.91 18.00
CA LEU A 135 -6.12 -0.90 17.60
C LEU A 135 -5.10 -1.48 16.62
N GLY A 136 -4.60 -2.69 16.89
CA GLY A 136 -3.72 -3.40 15.94
C GLY A 136 -4.42 -3.74 14.62
N ALA A 137 -5.71 -4.08 14.67
CA ALA A 137 -6.53 -4.30 13.48
C ALA A 137 -6.68 -3.01 12.65
N ALA A 138 -6.88 -1.87 13.31
CA ALA A 138 -6.97 -0.57 12.63
C ALA A 138 -5.65 -0.18 11.94
N ASP A 139 -4.49 -0.44 12.55
CA ASP A 139 -3.17 -0.23 11.95
C ASP A 139 -3.02 -1.06 10.67
N GLU A 140 -3.31 -2.36 10.77
CA GLU A 140 -3.18 -3.27 9.63
C GLU A 140 -4.23 -2.99 8.55
N LEU A 141 -5.47 -2.68 8.93
CA LEU A 141 -6.53 -2.30 7.99
C LEU A 141 -6.13 -1.06 7.17
N ALA A 142 -5.65 0.00 7.82
CA ALA A 142 -5.18 1.19 7.13
C ALA A 142 -4.04 0.88 6.15
N ARG A 143 -3.16 -0.06 6.50
CA ARG A 143 -2.11 -0.57 5.60
C ARG A 143 -2.71 -1.33 4.42
N GLN A 144 -3.68 -2.23 4.66
CA GLN A 144 -4.32 -3.04 3.63
C GLN A 144 -5.16 -2.19 2.65
N LEU A 145 -5.87 -1.18 3.14
CA LEU A 145 -6.61 -0.25 2.28
C LEU A 145 -5.69 0.43 1.24
N ARG A 146 -4.50 0.85 1.66
CA ARG A 146 -3.49 1.46 0.77
C ARG A 146 -2.81 0.42 -0.13
N LEU A 147 -2.42 -0.73 0.43
CA LEU A 147 -1.68 -1.78 -0.29
C LEU A 147 -2.51 -2.36 -1.44
N ARG A 148 -3.77 -2.70 -1.16
CA ARG A 148 -4.71 -3.28 -2.14
C ARG A 148 -5.45 -2.23 -2.97
N ASP A 149 -5.27 -0.95 -2.65
CA ASP A 149 -6.08 0.16 -3.18
C ASP A 149 -7.59 -0.11 -3.10
N MET A 150 -8.03 -0.61 -1.94
CA MET A 150 -9.44 -0.88 -1.69
C MET A 150 -10.24 0.43 -1.71
N GLY A 151 -11.22 0.51 -2.60
CA GLY A 151 -12.06 1.69 -2.77
C GLY A 151 -13.54 1.30 -2.80
N GLY A 152 -14.41 2.26 -2.58
CA GLY A 152 -15.84 2.07 -2.42
C GLY A 152 -16.24 2.04 -0.94
N ILE A 153 -17.21 1.21 -0.60
CA ILE A 153 -17.71 1.04 0.77
C ILE A 153 -16.96 -0.12 1.42
N ILE A 154 -16.40 0.12 2.59
CA ILE A 154 -15.74 -0.89 3.42
C ILE A 154 -16.46 -0.94 4.77
N VAL A 155 -16.91 -2.12 5.16
CA VAL A 155 -17.53 -2.36 6.46
C VAL A 155 -16.60 -3.24 7.28
N VAL A 156 -16.27 -2.79 8.47
CA VAL A 156 -15.35 -3.47 9.38
C VAL A 156 -16.11 -3.90 10.63
N ASP A 157 -16.05 -5.18 10.94
CA ASP A 157 -16.60 -5.77 12.17
C ASP A 157 -15.48 -5.91 13.18
N PHE A 158 -15.42 -4.96 14.13
CA PHE A 158 -14.45 -4.96 15.22
C PHE A 158 -14.95 -5.80 16.39
N ILE A 159 -14.02 -6.32 17.18
CA ILE A 159 -14.37 -7.04 18.40
C ILE A 159 -15.17 -6.10 19.32
N ASP A 160 -16.27 -6.61 19.86
CA ASP A 160 -17.18 -5.86 20.73
C ASP A 160 -16.47 -5.22 21.91
N MET A 161 -16.75 -3.93 22.14
CA MET A 161 -16.27 -3.13 23.25
C MET A 161 -17.45 -2.50 23.99
N LYS A 162 -17.51 -2.69 25.29
CA LYS A 162 -18.61 -2.19 26.14
C LYS A 162 -18.47 -0.69 26.41
N LEU A 163 -17.23 -0.23 26.67
CA LEU A 163 -16.96 1.17 27.01
C LEU A 163 -17.06 2.08 25.80
N ALA A 164 -17.81 3.16 25.94
CA ALA A 164 -17.93 4.18 24.88
C ALA A 164 -16.59 4.89 24.62
N GLU A 165 -15.77 5.05 25.65
CA GLU A 165 -14.45 5.65 25.56
C GLU A 165 -13.51 4.83 24.67
N ASP A 166 -13.55 3.50 24.76
CA ASP A 166 -12.70 2.63 23.97
C ASP A 166 -13.13 2.60 22.50
N ARG A 167 -14.45 2.66 22.24
CA ARG A 167 -14.97 2.85 20.87
C ARG A 167 -14.52 4.19 20.27
N GLN A 168 -14.50 5.25 21.06
CA GLN A 168 -14.03 6.56 20.63
C GLN A 168 -12.52 6.55 20.35
N LYS A 169 -11.70 5.94 21.22
CA LYS A 169 -10.26 5.77 21.01
C LYS A 169 -9.96 5.01 19.73
N LEU A 170 -10.68 3.92 19.45
CA LEU A 170 -10.52 3.17 18.21
C LEU A 170 -10.86 4.02 16.98
N TYR A 171 -11.94 4.77 17.03
CA TYR A 171 -12.32 5.68 15.93
C TYR A 171 -11.23 6.73 15.66
N GLU A 172 -10.75 7.39 16.71
CA GLU A 172 -9.70 8.42 16.60
C GLU A 172 -8.39 7.82 16.07
N HIS A 173 -8.02 6.63 16.54
CA HIS A 173 -6.84 5.90 16.08
C HIS A 173 -6.94 5.55 14.58
N MET A 174 -8.10 5.07 14.13
CA MET A 174 -8.33 4.79 12.70
C MET A 174 -8.23 6.06 11.87
N CYS A 175 -8.83 7.16 12.32
CA CYS A 175 -8.73 8.46 11.64
C CYS A 175 -7.26 8.93 11.54
N GLU A 176 -6.46 8.77 12.59
CA GLU A 176 -5.05 9.16 12.61
C GLU A 176 -4.23 8.32 11.60
N ASN A 177 -4.44 7.01 11.57
CA ASN A 177 -3.75 6.11 10.64
C ASN A 177 -4.08 6.40 9.17
N MET A 178 -5.30 6.85 8.93
CA MET A 178 -5.75 7.19 7.58
C MET A 178 -5.29 8.56 7.09
N LYS A 179 -4.78 9.44 7.95
CA LYS A 179 -4.17 10.73 7.51
C LYS A 179 -3.01 10.56 6.53
N ARG A 180 -2.35 9.40 6.56
CA ARG A 180 -1.25 9.06 5.62
C ARG A 180 -1.76 8.58 4.26
N ASP A 181 -3.05 8.35 4.11
CA ASP A 181 -3.65 7.93 2.84
C ASP A 181 -3.87 9.15 1.93
N ARG A 182 -3.38 9.06 0.70
CA ARG A 182 -3.57 10.11 -0.33
C ARG A 182 -4.95 10.07 -0.96
N ALA A 183 -5.67 8.96 -0.86
CA ALA A 183 -7.02 8.83 -1.38
C ALA A 183 -8.02 9.57 -0.49
N ARG A 184 -9.01 10.20 -1.10
CA ARG A 184 -10.12 10.78 -0.35
C ARG A 184 -10.90 9.67 0.35
N HIS A 185 -11.13 9.84 1.63
CA HIS A 185 -11.85 8.87 2.45
C HIS A 185 -12.71 9.58 3.49
N ASN A 186 -13.72 8.88 3.97
CA ASN A 186 -14.55 9.29 5.09
C ASN A 186 -14.76 8.08 6.00
N ILE A 187 -14.65 8.28 7.30
CA ILE A 187 -14.78 7.23 8.33
C ILE A 187 -15.92 7.63 9.24
N LEU A 188 -16.88 6.75 9.41
CA LEU A 188 -17.98 6.97 10.36
C LEU A 188 -17.62 6.34 11.72
N PRO A 189 -18.04 6.95 12.83
CA PRO A 189 -17.89 6.34 14.16
C PRO A 189 -18.52 4.94 14.22
N LEU A 190 -18.05 4.11 15.16
CA LEU A 190 -18.61 2.79 15.35
C LEU A 190 -20.12 2.86 15.63
N SER A 191 -20.86 2.02 14.93
CA SER A 191 -22.29 1.84 15.17
C SER A 191 -22.54 1.20 16.54
N LYS A 192 -23.79 1.15 16.96
CA LYS A 192 -24.21 0.43 18.20
C LYS A 192 -23.90 -1.08 18.14
N PHE A 193 -23.68 -1.61 16.95
CA PHE A 193 -23.37 -3.03 16.68
C PHE A 193 -21.88 -3.30 16.47
N GLY A 194 -20.98 -2.37 16.83
CA GLY A 194 -19.54 -2.54 16.67
C GLY A 194 -19.00 -2.35 15.25
N LEU A 195 -19.86 -2.04 14.27
CA LEU A 195 -19.45 -1.88 12.88
C LEU A 195 -18.90 -0.49 12.61
N MET A 196 -17.76 -0.41 11.95
CA MET A 196 -17.21 0.82 11.39
C MET A 196 -17.39 0.83 9.87
N GLN A 197 -17.88 1.93 9.35
CA GLN A 197 -18.03 2.14 7.92
C GLN A 197 -17.00 3.14 7.41
N ILE A 198 -16.30 2.76 6.33
CA ILE A 198 -15.31 3.60 5.65
C ILE A 198 -15.73 3.71 4.19
N THR A 199 -15.69 4.93 3.66
CA THR A 199 -15.77 5.15 2.21
C THR A 199 -14.43 5.69 1.73
N ARG A 200 -13.87 5.10 0.68
CA ARG A 200 -12.57 5.48 0.13
C ARG A 200 -12.64 5.55 -1.39
N GLN A 201 -12.05 6.61 -1.96
CA GLN A 201 -11.93 6.74 -3.41
C GLN A 201 -10.84 5.79 -3.92
N ARG A 202 -11.14 5.01 -4.96
CA ARG A 202 -10.13 4.21 -5.65
C ARG A 202 -9.19 5.12 -6.45
N VAL A 203 -7.88 4.89 -6.32
CA VAL A 203 -6.85 5.71 -6.99
C VAL A 203 -6.34 5.03 -8.26
N ARG A 204 -6.39 3.68 -8.32
CA ARG A 204 -5.89 2.86 -9.43
C ARG A 204 -7.00 1.99 -10.02
N PRO A 205 -6.86 1.54 -11.28
CA PRO A 205 -7.70 0.48 -11.82
C PRO A 205 -7.64 -0.79 -10.96
N VAL A 206 -8.70 -1.59 -10.97
CA VAL A 206 -8.74 -2.87 -10.25
C VAL A 206 -7.59 -3.76 -10.69
N MET A 207 -6.77 -4.20 -9.76
CA MET A 207 -5.77 -5.24 -10.00
C MET A 207 -6.29 -6.55 -9.41
N ASP A 208 -6.61 -7.51 -10.27
CA ASP A 208 -6.86 -8.89 -9.83
C ASP A 208 -5.54 -9.59 -9.56
N VAL A 209 -5.10 -9.55 -8.32
CA VAL A 209 -3.98 -10.37 -7.87
C VAL A 209 -4.56 -11.74 -7.50
N LYS A 210 -4.46 -12.70 -8.43
CA LYS A 210 -4.78 -14.11 -8.13
C LYS A 210 -3.66 -14.65 -7.25
N VAL A 211 -3.98 -14.85 -5.98
CA VAL A 211 -3.12 -15.61 -5.07
C VAL A 211 -3.68 -17.04 -5.06
N ASP A 212 -2.92 -17.99 -5.60
CA ASP A 212 -3.27 -19.40 -5.48
C ASP A 212 -3.13 -19.77 -4.00
N GLU A 213 -4.26 -19.87 -3.30
CA GLU A 213 -4.33 -20.47 -1.97
C GLU A 213 -4.15 -21.97 -2.17
N THR A 214 -2.95 -22.49 -2.00
CA THR A 214 -2.72 -23.93 -1.85
C THR A 214 -3.38 -24.37 -0.56
N CYS A 215 -4.42 -25.19 -0.68
CA CYS A 215 -5.06 -25.91 0.44
C CYS A 215 -4.05 -26.77 1.22
#